data_3c7dbd97daa3c82c8d55716840117d98
#
_entry.id   3c7dbd97daa3c82c8d55716840117d98
#
_cell.length_a   1.000
_cell.length_b   1.000
_cell.length_c   1.000
_cell.angle_alpha   90.00
_cell.angle_beta   90.00
_cell.angle_gamma   90.00
#
_symmetry.space_group_name_H-M   'P 1'
#
loop_
_entity.id
_entity.type
_entity.pdbx_description
1 polymer ?
#
loop_
_entity_poly.entity_id
_entity_poly.type
_entity_poly.pdbx_seq_one_letter_code
_entity_poly.pdbx_strand_id
1 'polypeptide(L)'
;MMREKIKNTLKIICADVDLTTITNIEFYVKQGRFFGCYTPTVVSKSEMEVTIPFSDAKKLTKGTADLQFAFTTAEGVPDASDVVNVDVSALLKEVGYDSV
;
A
#
# COMPACT_ATOMS: atom_id res chain seq x y z
N MET A 1 4.06 -24.35 -10.54
CA MET A 1 4.34 -23.81 -10.29
C MET A 1 4.45 -23.05 -9.56
N MET A 2 4.77 -22.58 -9.37
CA MET A 2 4.94 -21.89 -8.59
C MET A 2 4.54 -20.68 -8.45
N ARG A 3 3.78 -20.22 -7.86
CA ARG A 3 3.26 -19.01 -7.66
C ARG A 3 3.46 -18.58 -6.33
N GLU A 4 4.22 -19.26 -5.59
CA GLU A 4 4.47 -18.94 -4.23
C GLU A 4 5.14 -17.62 -4.11
N LYS A 5 5.72 -17.14 -5.14
CA LYS A 5 6.40 -15.90 -5.05
C LYS A 5 5.54 -14.74 -5.43
N ILE A 6 4.30 -14.94 -5.60
CA ILE A 6 3.43 -13.86 -5.97
C ILE A 6 3.30 -12.87 -4.84
N LYS A 7 3.55 -11.63 -5.13
CA LYS A 7 3.40 -10.55 -4.19
C LYS A 7 2.65 -9.45 -4.85
N ASN A 8 1.83 -8.77 -4.09
CA ASN A 8 1.16 -7.59 -4.59
C ASN A 8 2.06 -6.41 -4.38
N THR A 9 2.74 -5.98 -5.40
CA THR A 9 3.57 -4.79 -5.33
C THR A 9 2.82 -3.65 -5.97
N LEU A 10 2.49 -2.66 -5.17
CA LEU A 10 1.73 -1.51 -5.61
C LEU A 10 2.66 -0.34 -5.80
N LYS A 11 2.48 0.35 -6.91
CA LYS A 11 3.23 1.55 -7.18
C LYS A 11 2.34 2.72 -6.81
N ILE A 12 2.80 3.59 -5.95
CA ILE A 12 2.01 4.69 -5.44
C ILE A 12 2.66 6.00 -5.81
N ILE A 13 1.88 6.87 -6.45
CA ILE A 13 2.37 8.16 -6.88
C ILE A 13 1.78 9.23 -5.98
N CYS A 14 2.64 10.04 -5.39
CA CYS A 14 2.22 11.13 -4.51
C CYS A 14 2.73 12.43 -5.09
N ALA A 15 1.85 13.17 -5.73
CA ALA A 15 2.25 14.39 -6.41
C ALA A 15 2.43 15.57 -5.46
N ASP A 16 1.73 15.54 -4.33
CA ASP A 16 1.70 16.68 -3.44
C ASP A 16 2.72 16.68 -2.33
N VAL A 17 3.47 15.60 -2.20
CA VAL A 17 4.42 15.44 -1.11
C VAL A 17 5.75 14.97 -1.68
N ASP A 18 6.83 15.56 -1.21
CA ASP A 18 8.15 15.07 -1.59
C ASP A 18 8.52 13.93 -0.62
N LEU A 19 8.48 12.72 -1.13
CA LEU A 19 8.67 11.53 -0.29
C LEU A 19 10.07 11.42 0.29
N THR A 20 11.02 12.17 -0.24
CA THR A 20 12.39 12.13 0.27
C THR A 20 12.56 13.00 1.50
N THR A 21 11.56 13.82 1.84
CA THR A 21 11.64 14.71 3.00
C THR A 21 10.89 14.18 4.21
N ILE A 22 10.16 13.08 4.06
CA ILE A 22 9.37 12.53 5.16
C ILE A 22 9.99 11.23 5.62
N THR A 23 9.66 10.82 6.84
CA THR A 23 10.21 9.59 7.43
C THR A 23 9.10 8.78 8.06
N ASN A 24 9.42 7.58 8.49
CA ASN A 24 8.48 6.68 9.18
C ASN A 24 7.19 6.50 8.41
N ILE A 25 7.30 6.28 7.11
CA ILE A 25 6.12 6.13 6.27
C ILE A 25 5.53 4.74 6.49
N GLU A 26 4.23 4.70 6.73
CA GLU A 26 3.50 3.45 6.86
C GLU A 26 2.25 3.49 6.01
N PHE A 27 1.95 2.37 5.40
CA PHE A 27 0.82 2.25 4.52
C PHE A 27 -0.19 1.31 5.17
N TYR A 28 -1.42 1.76 5.33
CA TYR A 28 -2.46 0.98 5.99
C TYR A 28 -3.52 0.57 5.00
N VAL A 29 -3.96 -0.68 5.12
CA VAL A 29 -5.06 -1.21 4.33
C VAL A 29 -6.09 -1.74 5.30
N LYS A 30 -7.33 -1.32 5.13
CA LYS A 30 -8.39 -1.78 6.02
C LYS A 30 -9.60 -2.22 5.20
N GLN A 31 -10.09 -3.39 5.51
CA GLN A 31 -11.32 -3.90 4.90
C GLN A 31 -12.03 -4.77 5.92
N GLY A 32 -13.19 -4.31 6.38
CA GLY A 32 -13.93 -5.04 7.40
C GLY A 32 -13.09 -5.24 8.63
N ARG A 33 -12.82 -6.49 8.94
CA ARG A 33 -11.99 -6.82 10.11
C ARG A 33 -10.53 -6.94 9.76
N PHE A 34 -10.20 -6.91 8.50
CA PHE A 34 -8.81 -7.01 8.10
C PHE A 34 -8.13 -5.65 8.24
N PHE A 35 -6.94 -5.66 8.79
CA PHE A 35 -6.13 -4.46 8.90
C PHE A 35 -4.69 -4.84 8.64
N GLY A 36 -4.07 -4.21 7.65
CA GLY A 36 -2.68 -4.46 7.33
C GLY A 36 -1.87 -3.17 7.42
N CYS A 37 -0.62 -3.30 7.84
CA CYS A 37 0.29 -2.18 7.94
C CYS A 37 1.60 -2.60 7.29
N TYR A 38 2.06 -1.82 6.33
CA TYR A 38 3.25 -2.16 5.55
C TYR A 38 4.15 -0.95 5.41
N THR A 39 5.44 -1.18 5.33
CA THR A 39 6.41 -0.09 5.16
C THR A 39 6.77 0.02 3.68
N PRO A 40 6.41 1.13 3.03
CA PRO A 40 6.72 1.31 1.62
C PRO A 40 8.20 1.59 1.42
N THR A 41 8.66 1.36 0.20
CA THR A 41 10.00 1.72 -0.23
C THR A 41 9.90 2.93 -1.12
N VAL A 42 10.58 4.01 -0.77
CA VAL A 42 10.58 5.23 -1.58
C VAL A 42 11.49 5.02 -2.78
N VAL A 43 10.94 5.22 -3.96
CA VAL A 43 11.67 5.05 -5.21
C VAL A 43 12.16 6.39 -5.73
N SER A 44 11.34 7.42 -5.58
CA SER A 44 11.70 8.78 -5.99
C SER A 44 10.91 9.75 -5.12
N LYS A 45 11.07 11.04 -5.37
CA LYS A 45 10.38 12.02 -4.55
C LYS A 45 8.86 11.96 -4.71
N SER A 46 8.36 11.31 -5.74
CA SER A 46 6.92 11.23 -5.95
C SER A 46 6.39 9.80 -6.04
N GLU A 47 7.26 8.83 -5.91
CA GLU A 47 6.84 7.45 -6.11
C GLU A 47 7.36 6.55 -5.00
N MET A 48 6.52 5.64 -4.53
CA MET A 48 6.95 4.60 -3.60
C MET A 48 6.26 3.31 -3.96
N GLU A 49 6.82 2.22 -3.47
CA GLU A 49 6.27 0.90 -3.72
C GLU A 49 5.98 0.22 -2.39
N VAL A 50 4.88 -0.49 -2.34
CA VAL A 50 4.54 -1.25 -1.15
C VAL A 50 4.17 -2.66 -1.60
N THR A 51 4.62 -3.64 -0.83
CA THR A 51 4.33 -5.04 -1.13
C THR A 51 3.39 -5.58 -0.06
N ILE A 52 2.27 -6.13 -0.50
CA ILE A 52 1.33 -6.78 0.39
C ILE A 52 1.60 -8.28 0.25
N PRO A 53 2.03 -8.95 1.31
CA PRO A 53 2.35 -10.37 1.22
C PRO A 53 1.12 -11.19 0.80
N PHE A 54 1.38 -12.29 0.11
CA PHE A 54 0.30 -13.14 -0.34
C PHE A 54 -0.60 -13.60 0.81
N SER A 55 0.00 -13.88 1.96
CA SER A 55 -0.76 -14.33 3.12
C SER A 55 -1.79 -13.30 3.57
N ASP A 56 -1.51 -12.01 3.34
CA ASP A 56 -2.45 -10.95 3.66
C ASP A 56 -3.37 -10.68 2.48
N ALA A 57 -2.84 -10.70 1.29
CA ALA A 57 -3.62 -10.40 0.09
C ALA A 57 -4.80 -11.36 -0.04
N LYS A 58 -4.59 -12.62 0.30
CA LYS A 58 -5.67 -13.61 0.18
C LYS A 58 -6.77 -13.41 1.21
N LYS A 59 -6.56 -12.54 2.19
CA LYS A 59 -7.60 -12.24 3.17
C LYS A 59 -8.51 -11.12 2.71
N LEU A 60 -8.13 -10.40 1.68
CA LEU A 60 -8.97 -9.35 1.13
C LEU A 60 -10.07 -9.97 0.30
N THR A 61 -11.27 -9.42 0.42
CA THR A 61 -12.43 -9.97 -0.26
C THR A 61 -12.89 -8.98 -1.32
N LYS A 62 -13.78 -9.45 -2.19
CA LYS A 62 -14.34 -8.63 -3.23
C LYS A 62 -14.98 -7.39 -2.62
N GLY A 63 -14.83 -6.27 -3.26
CA GLY A 63 -15.37 -5.00 -2.78
C GLY A 63 -14.28 -3.96 -2.72
N THR A 64 -14.41 -3.04 -1.78
CA THR A 64 -13.46 -1.94 -1.66
C THR A 64 -12.72 -2.03 -0.34
N ALA A 65 -11.56 -1.38 -0.28
CA ALA A 65 -10.76 -1.30 0.91
C ALA A 65 -10.32 0.15 1.10
N ASP A 66 -10.06 0.52 2.34
CA ASP A 66 -9.58 1.86 2.66
C ASP A 66 -8.07 1.84 2.76
N LEU A 67 -7.43 2.83 2.15
CA LEU A 67 -5.98 2.98 2.17
C LEU A 67 -5.63 4.32 2.79
N GLN A 68 -4.54 4.35 3.53
CA GLN A 68 -4.07 5.58 4.14
C GLN A 68 -2.58 5.47 4.42
N PHE A 69 -1.87 6.59 4.37
CA PHE A 69 -0.48 6.66 4.76
C PHE A 69 -0.33 7.47 6.02
N ALA A 70 0.58 7.05 6.87
CA ALA A 70 1.01 7.86 8.00
C ALA A 70 2.50 8.11 7.83
N PHE A 71 2.97 9.25 8.28
CA PHE A 71 4.39 9.59 8.13
C PHE A 71 4.75 10.71 9.10
N THR A 72 6.05 11.02 9.16
CA THR A 72 6.55 12.12 9.97
C THR A 72 7.13 13.15 9.01
N THR A 73 6.73 14.39 9.15
CA THR A 73 7.17 15.46 8.26
C THR A 73 8.63 15.84 8.52
N ALA A 74 9.19 16.67 7.68
CA ALA A 74 10.56 17.14 7.84
C ALA A 74 10.77 17.87 9.15
N GLU A 75 9.71 18.46 9.69
CA GLU A 75 9.79 19.15 10.98
C GLU A 75 9.61 18.22 12.15
N GLY A 76 9.45 16.93 11.90
CA GLY A 76 9.26 15.96 12.97
C GLY A 76 7.83 15.85 13.47
N VAL A 77 6.87 16.30 12.70
CA VAL A 77 5.47 16.28 13.10
C VAL A 77 4.77 15.07 12.45
N PRO A 78 4.07 14.26 13.23
CA PRO A 78 3.29 13.16 12.65
C PRO A 78 2.15 13.71 11.81
N ASP A 79 1.87 13.05 10.70
CA ASP A 79 0.80 13.47 9.81
C ASP A 79 0.28 12.23 9.09
N ALA A 80 -0.81 12.40 8.36
CA ALA A 80 -1.40 11.28 7.63
C ALA A 80 -2.13 11.81 6.40
N SER A 81 -2.20 10.98 5.39
CA SER A 81 -2.95 11.31 4.19
C SER A 81 -4.44 11.12 4.44
N ASP A 82 -5.25 11.57 3.50
CA ASP A 82 -6.65 11.26 3.52
C ASP A 82 -6.83 9.76 3.27
N VAL A 83 -7.95 9.24 3.73
CA VAL A 83 -8.31 7.86 3.46
C VAL A 83 -8.85 7.79 2.04
N VAL A 84 -8.35 6.85 1.26
CA VAL A 84 -8.80 6.65 -0.11
C VAL A 84 -9.45 5.27 -0.19
N ASN A 85 -10.61 5.20 -0.79
CA ASN A 85 -11.33 3.95 -0.93
C ASN A 85 -11.08 3.41 -2.33
N VAL A 86 -10.57 2.19 -2.43
CA VAL A 86 -10.24 1.60 -3.72
C VAL A 86 -10.85 0.21 -3.84
N ASP A 87 -11.01 -0.21 -5.08
CA ASP A 87 -11.51 -1.53 -5.38
C ASP A 87 -10.41 -2.55 -5.12
N VAL A 88 -10.72 -3.61 -4.42
CA VAL A 88 -9.75 -4.65 -4.13
C VAL A 88 -9.24 -5.29 -5.41
N SER A 89 -10.08 -5.43 -6.42
CA SER A 89 -9.64 -6.00 -7.68
C SER A 89 -8.56 -5.14 -8.32
N ALA A 90 -8.64 -3.81 -8.19
CA ALA A 90 -7.60 -2.94 -8.71
C ALA A 90 -6.34 -3.05 -7.86
N LEU A 91 -6.52 -3.22 -6.55
CA LEU A 91 -5.40 -3.32 -5.63
C LEU A 91 -4.59 -4.57 -5.90
N LEU A 92 -5.23 -5.67 -6.26
CA LEU A 92 -4.57 -6.94 -6.48
C LEU A 92 -4.17 -7.22 -7.92
N LYS A 93 -4.48 -6.28 -8.83
CA LYS A 93 -4.28 -6.52 -10.21
C LYS A 93 -2.85 -6.74 -10.60
N GLU A 94 -1.96 -6.12 -9.90
CA GLU A 94 -0.58 -6.18 -10.23
C GLU A 94 0.10 -7.44 -9.79
N VAL A 95 -0.58 -8.32 -9.12
CA VAL A 95 0.06 -9.43 -8.56
C VAL A 95 0.21 -10.59 -9.41
N GLY A 96 -0.33 -10.59 -10.52
CA GLY A 96 -0.27 -11.75 -11.30
C GLY A 96 -0.90 -12.89 -10.62
N TYR A 97 -1.98 -12.63 -9.97
CA TYR A 97 -2.58 -13.59 -9.25
C TYR A 97 -3.36 -14.49 -9.99
N ASP A 98 -3.42 -14.31 -11.07
CA ASP A 98 -4.13 -15.09 -11.87
C ASP A 98 -3.72 -16.41 -11.75
N SER A 99 -3.78 -16.80 -11.59
CA SER A 99 -3.64 -17.78 -11.66
C SER A 99 -3.48 -18.66 -11.95
N VAL A 100 -3.52 -18.78 -12.15
CA VAL A 100 -3.51 -19.57 -12.47
C VAL A 100 -3.61 -20.16 -12.64
#